data_cb79a0b990a6a3489f59524369ebf3c8
#
_entry.id   cb79a0b990a6a3489f59524369ebf3c8
#
_cell.length_a   1.000
_cell.length_b   1.000
_cell.length_c   1.000
_cell.angle_alpha   90.00
_cell.angle_beta   90.00
_cell.angle_gamma   90.00
#
_symmetry.space_group_name_H-M   'P 1'
#
loop_
_entity.id
_entity.type
_entity.pdbx_description
1 polymer ?
#
loop_
_entity_poly.entity_id
_entity_poly.type
_entity_poly.pdbx_seq_one_letter_code
_entity_poly.pdbx_strand_id
1 'polypeptide(L)'
;MKPSDLESLLRARAMQLGLSGTCDDDLFEAVLAHDVQIPQPSDSECRRYYAQHADALRQNDLVEADHILFAVTPTCPLEPLRKKAEDTLNALILQPGTFADLARALSNCPSGQLGGNLGQLTREQCVPEFWRAIMDHGQPGLMPRLVRTRFGLHIVRIGRIAHGPLLPFNALREDIRQRLRAKALVAALQLYADDLQQQSDQGLVVHPDHDAPAIMG
;
A
#
# COMPACT_ATOMS: atom_id res chain seq x y z
N MET A 1 -3.28 -12.82 -15.83
CA MET A 1 -4.54 -12.77 -16.61
C MET A 1 -4.68 -11.41 -17.25
N LYS A 2 -5.04 -11.32 -18.54
CA LYS A 2 -5.34 -10.03 -19.19
C LYS A 2 -6.76 -9.61 -18.85
N PRO A 3 -7.09 -8.31 -18.79
CA PRO A 3 -8.46 -7.86 -18.51
C PRO A 3 -9.51 -8.47 -19.45
N SER A 4 -9.20 -8.59 -20.74
CA SER A 4 -10.05 -9.21 -21.75
C SER A 4 -10.41 -10.67 -21.46
N ASP A 5 -9.53 -11.42 -20.80
CA ASP A 5 -9.75 -12.83 -20.49
C ASP A 5 -10.76 -12.97 -19.34
N LEU A 6 -10.68 -12.10 -18.33
CA LEU A 6 -11.64 -12.09 -17.21
C LEU A 6 -13.04 -11.69 -17.67
N GLU A 7 -13.16 -10.66 -18.52
CA GLU A 7 -14.45 -10.24 -19.08
C GLU A 7 -15.15 -11.37 -19.84
N SER A 8 -14.38 -12.11 -20.65
CA SER A 8 -14.91 -13.26 -21.39
C SER A 8 -15.41 -14.37 -20.46
N LEU A 9 -14.68 -14.64 -19.36
CA LEU A 9 -15.07 -15.62 -18.36
C LEU A 9 -16.33 -15.19 -17.59
N LEU A 10 -16.44 -13.92 -17.23
CA LEU A 10 -17.63 -13.39 -16.57
C LEU A 10 -18.87 -13.45 -17.45
N ARG A 11 -18.75 -13.16 -18.76
CA ARG A 11 -19.85 -13.33 -19.72
C ARG A 11 -20.29 -14.80 -19.84
N ALA A 12 -19.34 -15.71 -19.97
CA ALA A 12 -19.64 -17.14 -20.01
C ALA A 12 -20.36 -17.61 -18.73
N ARG A 13 -19.90 -17.13 -17.57
CA ARG A 13 -20.54 -17.43 -16.29
C ARG A 13 -21.96 -16.85 -16.18
N ALA A 14 -22.17 -15.61 -16.65
CA ALA A 14 -23.50 -15.00 -16.70
C ALA A 14 -24.47 -15.85 -17.55
N MET A 15 -24.03 -16.35 -18.70
CA MET A 15 -24.84 -17.22 -19.55
C MET A 15 -25.21 -18.52 -18.83
N GLN A 16 -24.28 -19.16 -18.11
CA GLN A 16 -24.55 -20.36 -17.32
C GLN A 16 -25.59 -20.11 -16.22
N LEU A 17 -25.55 -18.92 -15.59
CA LEU A 17 -26.49 -18.52 -14.54
C LEU A 17 -27.84 -18.01 -15.08
N GLY A 18 -27.97 -17.83 -16.40
CA GLY A 18 -29.17 -17.24 -17.01
C GLY A 18 -29.37 -15.76 -16.66
N LEU A 19 -28.27 -15.06 -16.31
CA LEU A 19 -28.30 -13.63 -15.99
C LEU A 19 -28.30 -12.78 -17.26
N SER A 20 -28.98 -11.64 -17.21
CA SER A 20 -29.02 -10.67 -18.29
C SER A 20 -28.79 -9.25 -17.73
N GLY A 21 -28.13 -8.41 -18.49
CA GLY A 21 -27.86 -7.01 -18.14
C GLY A 21 -28.07 -6.11 -19.35
N THR A 22 -28.23 -4.80 -19.13
CA THR A 22 -28.37 -3.80 -20.19
C THR A 22 -27.01 -3.43 -20.79
N CYS A 23 -25.94 -3.65 -20.04
CA CYS A 23 -24.55 -3.49 -20.45
C CYS A 23 -23.68 -4.56 -19.75
N ASP A 24 -22.42 -4.64 -20.15
CA ASP A 24 -21.46 -5.59 -19.54
C ASP A 24 -21.26 -5.31 -18.05
N ASP A 25 -21.21 -4.05 -17.62
CA ASP A 25 -21.00 -3.69 -16.22
C ASP A 25 -22.17 -4.20 -15.36
N ASP A 26 -23.42 -4.02 -15.79
CA ASP A 26 -24.62 -4.55 -15.09
C ASP A 26 -24.56 -6.09 -14.99
N LEU A 27 -24.12 -6.74 -16.07
CA LEU A 27 -24.01 -8.19 -16.14
C LEU A 27 -22.94 -8.73 -15.18
N PHE A 28 -21.79 -8.08 -15.15
CA PHE A 28 -20.68 -8.48 -14.25
C PHE A 28 -21.04 -8.23 -12.80
N GLU A 29 -21.71 -7.11 -12.50
CA GLU A 29 -22.21 -6.85 -11.15
C GLU A 29 -23.21 -7.92 -10.70
N ALA A 30 -24.11 -8.35 -11.57
CA ALA A 30 -25.07 -9.42 -11.28
C ALA A 30 -24.39 -10.76 -11.01
N VAL A 31 -23.38 -11.13 -11.80
CA VAL A 31 -22.58 -12.35 -11.59
C VAL A 31 -21.85 -12.28 -10.24
N LEU A 32 -21.18 -11.18 -9.96
CA LEU A 32 -20.45 -11.01 -8.71
C LEU A 32 -21.38 -10.99 -7.49
N ALA A 33 -22.56 -10.38 -7.60
CA ALA A 33 -23.55 -10.37 -6.53
C ALA A 33 -24.12 -11.79 -6.26
N HIS A 34 -24.20 -12.65 -7.28
CA HIS A 34 -24.64 -14.02 -7.16
C HIS A 34 -23.56 -14.93 -6.56
N ASP A 35 -22.35 -14.88 -7.11
CA ASP A 35 -21.29 -15.85 -6.81
C ASP A 35 -20.38 -15.42 -5.65
N VAL A 36 -20.22 -14.11 -5.39
CA VAL A 36 -19.30 -13.59 -4.39
C VAL A 36 -20.06 -13.06 -3.18
N GLN A 37 -20.23 -13.91 -2.17
CA GLN A 37 -20.85 -13.53 -0.91
C GLN A 37 -19.78 -13.21 0.15
N ILE A 38 -19.83 -12.00 0.69
CA ILE A 38 -18.90 -11.56 1.73
C ILE A 38 -19.66 -11.42 3.03
N PRO A 39 -19.34 -12.25 4.04
CA PRO A 39 -19.96 -12.11 5.37
C PRO A 39 -19.59 -10.76 5.98
N GLN A 40 -20.51 -10.19 6.73
CA GLN A 40 -20.27 -8.97 7.50
C GLN A 40 -19.26 -9.29 8.62
N PRO A 41 -18.20 -8.48 8.79
CA PRO A 41 -17.27 -8.66 9.89
C PRO A 41 -18.00 -8.54 11.24
N SER A 42 -17.77 -9.50 12.11
CA SER A 42 -18.32 -9.53 13.46
C SER A 42 -17.66 -8.47 14.35
N ASP A 43 -18.33 -8.11 15.44
CA ASP A 43 -17.77 -7.21 16.46
C ASP A 43 -16.47 -7.77 17.08
N SER A 44 -16.35 -9.10 17.20
CA SER A 44 -15.13 -9.75 17.69
C SER A 44 -13.95 -9.58 16.74
N GLU A 45 -14.18 -9.67 15.45
CA GLU A 45 -13.15 -9.40 14.42
C GLU A 45 -12.74 -7.93 14.41
N CYS A 46 -13.72 -7.02 14.53
CA CYS A 46 -13.43 -5.59 14.63
C CYS A 46 -12.61 -5.27 15.90
N ARG A 47 -12.92 -5.86 17.05
CA ARG A 47 -12.14 -5.68 18.28
C ARG A 47 -10.73 -6.26 18.17
N ARG A 48 -10.58 -7.42 17.55
CA ARG A 48 -9.26 -8.02 17.28
C ARG A 48 -8.42 -7.12 16.38
N TYR A 49 -9.01 -6.60 15.29
CA TYR A 49 -8.36 -5.64 14.42
C TYR A 49 -7.92 -4.38 15.17
N TYR A 50 -8.82 -3.81 15.98
CA TYR A 50 -8.55 -2.63 16.81
C TYR A 50 -7.35 -2.86 17.75
N ALA A 51 -7.31 -4.00 18.43
CA ALA A 51 -6.23 -4.34 19.35
C ALA A 51 -4.88 -4.54 18.63
N GLN A 52 -4.92 -5.17 17.45
CA GLN A 52 -3.71 -5.45 16.66
C GLN A 52 -3.14 -4.21 15.95
N HIS A 53 -3.97 -3.18 15.71
CA HIS A 53 -3.59 -1.99 14.95
C HIS A 53 -3.69 -0.71 15.79
N ALA A 54 -3.59 -0.82 17.11
CA ALA A 54 -3.78 0.31 18.02
C ALA A 54 -2.91 1.53 17.66
N ASP A 55 -1.64 1.31 17.32
CA ASP A 55 -0.72 2.40 16.95
C ASP A 55 -1.10 3.08 15.64
N ALA A 56 -1.63 2.34 14.67
CA ALA A 56 -2.12 2.89 13.40
C ALA A 56 -3.47 3.62 13.53
N LEU A 57 -4.17 3.43 14.64
CA LEU A 57 -5.48 4.01 14.96
C LEU A 57 -5.38 5.21 15.92
N ARG A 58 -4.17 5.61 16.29
CA ARG A 58 -3.93 6.86 17.02
C ARG A 58 -4.14 8.05 16.09
N GLN A 59 -4.52 9.17 16.67
CA GLN A 59 -4.67 10.43 15.94
C GLN A 59 -3.69 11.47 16.47
N ASN A 60 -3.29 12.38 15.57
CA ASN A 60 -2.41 13.50 15.90
C ASN A 60 -1.04 13.07 16.47
N ASP A 61 -0.49 11.96 15.98
CA ASP A 61 0.90 11.64 16.24
C ASP A 61 1.79 12.75 15.67
N LEU A 62 2.79 13.16 16.45
CA LEU A 62 3.78 14.14 16.07
C LEU A 62 5.17 13.51 16.11
N VAL A 63 5.97 13.78 15.10
CA VAL A 63 7.36 13.32 15.00
C VAL A 63 8.27 14.51 14.74
N GLU A 64 9.30 14.66 15.54
CA GLU A 64 10.42 15.53 15.22
C GLU A 64 11.48 14.72 14.49
N ALA A 65 11.87 15.14 13.29
CA ALA A 65 12.83 14.40 12.49
C ALA A 65 13.76 15.32 11.69
N ASP A 66 14.95 14.79 11.45
CA ASP A 66 15.89 15.32 10.47
C ASP A 66 16.08 14.31 9.36
N HIS A 67 16.38 14.79 8.13
CA HIS A 67 16.69 13.88 7.04
C HIS A 67 17.79 14.41 6.10
N ILE A 68 18.43 13.47 5.40
CA ILE A 68 19.29 13.73 4.24
C ILE A 68 18.64 13.04 3.05
N LEU A 69 18.26 13.80 2.03
CA LEU A 69 17.64 13.27 0.82
C LEU A 69 18.68 13.10 -0.30
N PHE A 70 18.78 11.90 -0.82
CA PHE A 70 19.45 11.60 -2.09
C PHE A 70 18.35 11.43 -3.15
N ALA A 71 18.08 12.49 -3.91
CA ALA A 71 16.99 12.51 -4.87
C ALA A 71 17.26 11.57 -6.06
N VAL A 72 16.26 10.79 -6.43
CA VAL A 72 16.30 9.94 -7.64
C VAL A 72 15.63 10.69 -8.78
N THR A 73 16.38 10.92 -9.86
CA THR A 73 15.89 11.49 -11.11
C THR A 73 15.91 10.43 -12.22
N PRO A 74 15.13 10.58 -13.30
CA PRO A 74 15.10 9.60 -14.39
C PRO A 74 16.46 9.29 -15.02
N THR A 75 17.40 10.23 -14.94
CA THR A 75 18.76 10.10 -15.51
C THR A 75 19.82 9.71 -14.48
N CYS A 76 19.45 9.59 -13.21
CA CYS A 76 20.41 9.30 -12.15
C CYS A 76 20.77 7.81 -12.12
N PRO A 77 22.05 7.44 -12.15
CA PRO A 77 22.47 6.06 -11.96
C PRO A 77 22.18 5.62 -10.52
N LEU A 78 21.23 4.70 -10.38
CA LEU A 78 20.67 4.33 -9.07
C LEU A 78 21.69 3.65 -8.15
N GLU A 79 22.54 2.77 -8.68
CA GLU A 79 23.53 2.05 -7.87
C GLU A 79 24.61 2.94 -7.25
N PRO A 80 25.26 3.86 -7.97
CA PRO A 80 26.18 4.82 -7.37
C PRO A 80 25.52 5.74 -6.33
N LEU A 81 24.25 6.15 -6.57
CA LEU A 81 23.50 6.96 -5.63
C LEU A 81 23.20 6.18 -4.34
N ARG A 82 22.77 4.94 -4.47
CA ARG A 82 22.51 4.04 -3.34
C ARG A 82 23.77 3.82 -2.52
N LYS A 83 24.89 3.51 -3.19
CA LYS A 83 26.17 3.32 -2.53
C LYS A 83 26.58 4.58 -1.75
N LYS A 84 26.44 5.77 -2.34
CA LYS A 84 26.75 7.04 -1.66
C LYS A 84 25.88 7.24 -0.42
N ALA A 85 24.59 6.93 -0.51
CA ALA A 85 23.66 7.03 0.64
C ALA A 85 24.02 6.03 1.74
N GLU A 86 24.36 4.78 1.40
CA GLU A 86 24.79 3.75 2.34
C GLU A 86 26.13 4.11 3.02
N ASP A 87 27.12 4.58 2.25
CA ASP A 87 28.40 5.04 2.79
C ASP A 87 28.20 6.21 3.76
N THR A 88 27.30 7.15 3.43
CA THR A 88 26.94 8.28 4.32
C THR A 88 26.24 7.79 5.59
N LEU A 89 25.31 6.85 5.48
CA LEU A 89 24.65 6.26 6.65
C LEU A 89 25.67 5.55 7.56
N ASN A 90 26.58 4.80 7.01
CA ASN A 90 27.64 4.12 7.76
C ASN A 90 28.55 5.12 8.48
N ALA A 91 28.91 6.24 7.83
CA ALA A 91 29.66 7.30 8.48
C ALA A 91 28.90 7.93 9.65
N LEU A 92 27.59 8.13 9.50
CA LEU A 92 26.72 8.66 10.56
C LEU A 92 26.52 7.71 11.72
N ILE A 93 26.50 6.40 11.49
CA ILE A 93 26.48 5.39 12.57
C ILE A 93 27.74 5.50 13.44
N LEU A 94 28.89 5.76 12.80
CA LEU A 94 30.15 5.94 13.52
C LEU A 94 30.28 7.30 14.18
N GLN A 95 29.76 8.35 13.55
CA GLN A 95 29.88 9.74 13.99
C GLN A 95 28.52 10.49 13.90
N PRO A 96 27.56 10.19 14.78
CA PRO A 96 26.21 10.77 14.70
C PRO A 96 26.16 12.31 14.79
N GLY A 97 27.17 12.93 15.42
CA GLY A 97 27.27 14.38 15.58
C GLY A 97 27.47 15.14 14.27
N THR A 98 27.91 14.49 13.20
CA THR A 98 28.17 15.09 11.88
C THR A 98 26.92 15.19 11.00
N PHE A 99 25.74 14.79 11.51
CA PHE A 99 24.51 14.72 10.72
C PHE A 99 24.18 16.05 10.03
N ALA A 100 24.20 17.16 10.77
CA ALA A 100 23.85 18.46 10.25
C ALA A 100 24.81 18.93 9.13
N ASP A 101 26.10 18.64 9.26
CA ASP A 101 27.10 19.02 8.26
C ASP A 101 26.96 18.18 7.00
N LEU A 102 26.75 16.88 7.14
CA LEU A 102 26.48 16.00 6.00
C LEU A 102 25.15 16.34 5.32
N ALA A 103 24.13 16.75 6.08
CA ALA A 103 22.89 17.22 5.51
C ALA A 103 23.08 18.49 4.67
N ARG A 104 23.86 19.47 5.14
CA ARG A 104 24.18 20.69 4.37
C ARG A 104 24.98 20.37 3.10
N ALA A 105 25.88 19.42 3.18
CA ALA A 105 26.76 19.07 2.07
C ALA A 105 26.10 18.18 1.01
N LEU A 106 25.21 17.28 1.40
CA LEU A 106 24.79 16.17 0.54
C LEU A 106 23.28 16.11 0.26
N SER A 107 22.44 16.77 1.10
CA SER A 107 20.99 16.67 0.93
C SER A 107 20.50 17.44 -0.29
N ASN A 108 19.68 16.79 -1.10
CA ASN A 108 18.97 17.44 -2.20
C ASN A 108 17.65 18.12 -1.74
N CYS A 109 17.30 18.03 -0.44
CA CYS A 109 16.16 18.73 0.11
C CYS A 109 16.58 20.13 0.60
N PRO A 110 15.73 21.17 0.44
CA PRO A 110 16.00 22.49 1.01
C PRO A 110 16.28 22.49 2.53
N SER A 111 15.70 21.54 3.27
CA SER A 111 15.98 21.35 4.71
C SER A 111 17.47 21.06 5.00
N GLY A 112 18.25 20.62 4.01
CA GLY A 112 19.69 20.43 4.12
C GLY A 112 20.40 21.69 4.61
N GLN A 113 19.99 22.87 4.16
CA GLN A 113 20.50 24.17 4.61
C GLN A 113 20.36 24.36 6.13
N LEU A 114 19.31 23.78 6.70
CA LEU A 114 19.02 23.79 8.15
C LEU A 114 19.54 22.52 8.86
N GLY A 115 20.57 21.87 8.30
CA GLY A 115 21.13 20.65 8.87
C GLY A 115 20.22 19.42 8.74
N GLY A 116 19.28 19.45 7.81
CA GLY A 116 18.32 18.38 7.57
C GLY A 116 17.04 18.46 8.40
N ASN A 117 16.88 19.49 9.23
CA ASN A 117 15.75 19.61 10.15
C ASN A 117 14.43 19.78 9.39
N LEU A 118 13.45 18.93 9.71
CA LEU A 118 12.09 18.98 9.18
C LEU A 118 11.08 19.56 10.18
N GLY A 119 11.52 19.85 11.39
CA GLY A 119 10.64 20.30 12.48
C GLY A 119 9.70 19.20 12.95
N GLN A 120 8.52 19.61 13.41
CA GLN A 120 7.46 18.71 13.81
C GLN A 120 6.63 18.32 12.59
N LEU A 121 6.45 17.02 12.41
CA LEU A 121 5.74 16.43 11.30
C LEU A 121 4.49 15.72 11.78
N THR A 122 3.41 15.86 11.01
CA THR A 122 2.21 15.01 11.12
C THR A 122 2.15 14.02 9.96
N ARG A 123 1.27 13.05 10.06
CA ARG A 123 1.04 12.05 9.03
C ARG A 123 0.67 12.68 7.68
N GLU A 124 -0.16 13.73 7.70
CA GLU A 124 -0.68 14.41 6.52
C GLU A 124 0.40 15.22 5.78
N GLN A 125 1.44 15.63 6.49
CA GLN A 125 2.58 16.37 5.93
C GLN A 125 3.65 15.46 5.30
N CYS A 126 3.55 14.15 5.53
CA CYS A 126 4.52 13.18 5.06
C CYS A 126 3.96 12.32 3.92
N VAL A 127 4.84 11.87 3.03
CA VAL A 127 4.48 10.79 2.13
C VAL A 127 4.32 9.49 2.92
N PRO A 128 3.35 8.63 2.54
CA PRO A 128 2.99 7.45 3.34
C PRO A 128 4.17 6.54 3.68
N GLU A 129 5.12 6.38 2.75
CA GLU A 129 6.30 5.52 2.92
C GLU A 129 7.25 6.07 3.98
N PHE A 130 7.44 7.40 4.02
CA PHE A 130 8.30 8.07 4.99
C PHE A 130 7.70 7.97 6.40
N TRP A 131 6.41 8.32 6.52
CA TRP A 131 5.70 8.23 7.79
C TRP A 131 5.70 6.81 8.35
N ARG A 132 5.34 5.83 7.50
CA ARG A 132 5.33 4.41 7.90
C ARG A 132 6.71 3.96 8.40
N ALA A 133 7.78 4.29 7.66
CA ALA A 133 9.12 3.88 8.05
C ALA A 133 9.53 4.41 9.43
N ILE A 134 9.17 5.67 9.76
CA ILE A 134 9.43 6.29 11.06
C ILE A 134 8.62 5.60 12.16
N MET A 135 7.32 5.40 11.94
CA MET A 135 6.42 4.81 12.94
C MET A 135 6.74 3.33 13.19
N ASP A 136 7.10 2.58 12.15
CA ASP A 136 7.55 1.17 12.27
C ASP A 136 8.87 1.05 13.05
N HIS A 137 9.75 2.05 12.93
CA HIS A 137 10.98 2.10 13.73
C HIS A 137 10.67 2.41 15.19
N GLY A 138 9.77 3.36 15.46
CA GLY A 138 9.16 3.62 16.75
C GLY A 138 10.09 4.15 17.85
N GLN A 139 11.34 4.51 17.54
CA GLN A 139 12.33 4.93 18.52
C GLN A 139 13.10 6.17 18.07
N PRO A 140 13.46 7.10 18.98
CA PRO A 140 14.39 8.19 18.69
C PRO A 140 15.77 7.65 18.30
N GLY A 141 16.46 8.41 17.46
CA GLY A 141 17.82 8.09 17.02
C GLY A 141 17.96 8.02 15.49
N LEU A 142 19.16 7.69 15.03
CA LEU A 142 19.45 7.47 13.62
C LEU A 142 18.86 6.11 13.19
N MET A 143 18.03 6.14 12.15
CA MET A 143 17.50 4.89 11.59
C MET A 143 18.64 4.08 10.94
N PRO A 144 18.75 2.77 11.21
CA PRO A 144 19.87 1.95 10.74
C PRO A 144 19.75 1.53 9.28
N ARG A 145 18.75 2.03 8.57
CA ARG A 145 18.47 1.70 7.15
C ARG A 145 18.01 2.93 6.39
N LEU A 146 18.26 2.92 5.10
CA LEU A 146 17.71 3.93 4.19
C LEU A 146 16.20 3.80 4.07
N VAL A 147 15.50 4.92 4.07
CA VAL A 147 14.07 4.99 3.78
C VAL A 147 13.88 5.35 2.32
N ARG A 148 13.18 4.50 1.58
CA ARG A 148 12.85 4.74 0.17
C ARG A 148 11.48 5.37 0.04
N THR A 149 11.41 6.46 -0.74
CA THR A 149 10.16 7.12 -1.11
C THR A 149 10.15 7.45 -2.60
N ARG A 150 9.04 8.01 -3.09
CA ARG A 150 8.95 8.52 -4.47
C ARG A 150 9.97 9.63 -4.80
N PHE A 151 10.54 10.29 -3.79
CA PHE A 151 11.54 11.36 -3.98
C PHE A 151 12.98 10.82 -4.05
N GLY A 152 13.24 9.62 -3.54
CA GLY A 152 14.56 9.03 -3.49
C GLY A 152 14.85 8.27 -2.21
N LEU A 153 16.11 8.26 -1.82
CA LEU A 153 16.62 7.60 -0.63
C LEU A 153 16.85 8.63 0.48
N HIS A 154 16.35 8.31 1.67
CA HIS A 154 16.50 9.19 2.83
C HIS A 154 17.30 8.49 3.92
N ILE A 155 18.24 9.22 4.53
CA ILE A 155 18.76 8.92 5.85
C ILE A 155 17.93 9.74 6.82
N VAL A 156 17.39 9.11 7.85
CA VAL A 156 16.46 9.73 8.80
C VAL A 156 17.01 9.60 10.22
N ARG A 157 16.98 10.72 10.95
CA ARG A 157 17.20 10.75 12.38
C ARG A 157 15.91 11.22 13.05
N ILE A 158 15.38 10.42 13.95
CA ILE A 158 14.18 10.72 14.72
C ILE A 158 14.61 11.41 16.02
N GLY A 159 14.12 12.62 16.25
CA GLY A 159 14.36 13.34 17.49
C GLY A 159 13.39 12.89 18.58
N ARG A 160 12.10 13.03 18.32
CA ARG A 160 11.04 12.70 19.28
C ARG A 160 9.83 12.15 18.55
N ILE A 161 9.17 11.19 19.19
CA ILE A 161 7.83 10.71 18.78
C ILE A 161 6.87 11.00 19.95
N ALA A 162 5.81 11.74 19.67
CA ALA A 162 4.72 12.00 20.59
C ALA A 162 3.47 11.35 20.03
N HIS A 163 3.05 10.27 20.68
CA HIS A 163 1.83 9.56 20.28
C HIS A 163 0.59 10.31 20.76
N GLY A 164 -0.30 10.55 19.84
CA GLY A 164 -1.62 11.08 20.14
C GLY A 164 -2.55 10.05 20.79
N PRO A 165 -3.75 10.44 21.20
CA PRO A 165 -4.69 9.55 21.83
C PRO A 165 -5.16 8.46 20.87
N LEU A 166 -5.28 7.23 21.38
CA LEU A 166 -5.99 6.16 20.69
C LEU A 166 -7.48 6.45 20.80
N LEU A 167 -8.16 6.54 19.67
CA LEU A 167 -9.60 6.70 19.66
C LEU A 167 -10.30 5.47 20.25
N PRO A 168 -11.39 5.66 21.02
CA PRO A 168 -12.14 4.54 21.60
C PRO A 168 -12.74 3.66 20.49
N PHE A 169 -12.79 2.35 20.74
CA PHE A 169 -13.31 1.37 19.78
C PHE A 169 -14.65 1.75 19.16
N ASN A 170 -15.57 2.27 19.98
CA ASN A 170 -16.90 2.63 19.50
C ASN A 170 -16.89 3.75 18.44
N ALA A 171 -15.91 4.66 18.49
CA ALA A 171 -15.75 5.71 17.48
C ALA A 171 -15.20 5.16 16.15
N LEU A 172 -14.42 4.08 16.19
CA LEU A 172 -13.76 3.49 15.02
C LEU A 172 -14.44 2.21 14.51
N ARG A 173 -15.44 1.70 15.23
CA ARG A 173 -16.05 0.40 14.93
C ARG A 173 -16.54 0.28 13.50
N GLU A 174 -17.23 1.30 13.00
CA GLU A 174 -17.81 1.26 11.66
C GLU A 174 -16.72 1.38 10.58
N ASP A 175 -15.75 2.26 10.76
CA ASP A 175 -14.61 2.39 9.86
C ASP A 175 -13.79 1.09 9.78
N ILE A 176 -13.59 0.44 10.92
CA ILE A 176 -12.90 -0.87 10.99
C ILE A 176 -13.71 -1.93 10.23
N ARG A 177 -15.04 -1.98 10.44
CA ARG A 177 -15.93 -2.92 9.75
C ARG A 177 -15.86 -2.73 8.24
N GLN A 178 -15.90 -1.50 7.75
CA GLN A 178 -15.80 -1.18 6.33
C GLN A 178 -14.43 -1.58 5.75
N ARG A 179 -13.34 -1.31 6.47
CA ARG A 179 -11.98 -1.72 6.06
C ARG A 179 -11.84 -3.24 5.97
N LEU A 180 -12.34 -3.97 6.95
CA LEU A 180 -12.31 -5.43 6.96
C LEU A 180 -13.15 -6.00 5.81
N ARG A 181 -14.34 -5.43 5.58
CA ARG A 181 -15.21 -5.82 4.46
C ARG A 181 -14.55 -5.56 3.11
N ALA A 182 -13.95 -4.38 2.91
CA ALA A 182 -13.24 -4.05 1.67
C ALA A 182 -12.06 -5.01 1.42
N LYS A 183 -11.30 -5.33 2.46
CA LYS A 183 -10.21 -6.31 2.37
C LYS A 183 -10.73 -7.71 2.02
N ALA A 184 -11.82 -8.15 2.64
CA ALA A 184 -12.44 -9.43 2.35
C ALA A 184 -12.98 -9.48 0.91
N LEU A 185 -13.58 -8.38 0.43
CA LEU A 185 -14.04 -8.26 -0.96
C LEU A 185 -12.90 -8.45 -1.96
N VAL A 186 -11.80 -7.73 -1.79
CA VAL A 186 -10.64 -7.85 -2.69
C VAL A 186 -10.12 -9.28 -2.71
N ALA A 187 -9.98 -9.92 -1.54
CA ALA A 187 -9.52 -11.30 -1.46
C ALA A 187 -10.51 -12.29 -2.11
N ALA A 188 -11.82 -12.09 -1.91
CA ALA A 188 -12.86 -12.92 -2.50
C ALA A 188 -12.89 -12.79 -4.03
N LEU A 189 -12.74 -11.58 -4.56
CA LEU A 189 -12.67 -11.34 -6.01
C LEU A 189 -11.43 -11.98 -6.64
N GLN A 190 -10.28 -11.93 -5.96
CA GLN A 190 -9.07 -12.61 -6.44
C GLN A 190 -9.26 -14.13 -6.52
N LEU A 191 -9.79 -14.74 -5.43
CA LEU A 191 -10.06 -16.17 -5.40
C LEU A 191 -11.10 -16.58 -6.45
N TYR A 192 -12.13 -15.78 -6.65
CA TYR A 192 -13.15 -16.03 -7.65
C TYR A 192 -12.58 -15.96 -9.08
N ALA A 193 -11.74 -14.97 -9.36
CA ALA A 193 -11.09 -14.86 -10.66
C ALA A 193 -10.17 -16.06 -10.95
N ASP A 194 -9.43 -16.54 -9.94
CA ASP A 194 -8.58 -17.73 -10.06
C ASP A 194 -9.42 -19.00 -10.27
N ASP A 195 -10.56 -19.13 -9.59
CA ASP A 195 -11.48 -20.26 -9.75
C ASP A 195 -12.10 -20.29 -11.15
N LEU A 196 -12.57 -19.15 -11.65
CA LEU A 196 -13.09 -19.04 -13.03
C LEU A 196 -12.04 -19.45 -14.07
N GLN A 197 -10.78 -19.05 -13.89
CA GLN A 197 -9.69 -19.43 -14.77
C GLN A 197 -9.46 -20.95 -14.74
N GLN A 198 -9.43 -21.57 -13.56
CA GLN A 198 -9.27 -23.01 -13.43
C GLN A 198 -10.42 -23.80 -14.05
N GLN A 199 -11.66 -23.32 -13.89
CA GLN A 199 -12.83 -23.93 -14.53
C GLN A 199 -12.77 -23.84 -16.05
N SER A 200 -12.28 -22.73 -16.60
CA SER A 200 -12.06 -22.57 -18.04
C SER A 200 -10.99 -23.53 -18.57
N ASP A 201 -9.86 -23.63 -17.85
CA ASP A 201 -8.77 -24.53 -18.24
C ASP A 201 -9.20 -26.03 -18.22
N GLN A 202 -10.18 -26.35 -17.38
CA GLN A 202 -10.80 -27.70 -17.31
C GLN A 202 -11.95 -27.90 -18.29
N GLY A 203 -12.28 -26.90 -19.13
CA GLY A 203 -13.39 -26.98 -20.09
C GLY A 203 -14.79 -26.92 -19.46
N LEU A 204 -14.89 -26.53 -18.20
CA LEU A 204 -16.17 -26.38 -17.48
C LEU A 204 -16.86 -25.03 -17.77
N VAL A 205 -16.10 -24.05 -18.22
CA VAL A 205 -16.60 -22.75 -18.72
C VAL A 205 -16.18 -22.64 -20.18
N VAL A 206 -17.15 -22.72 -21.11
CA VAL A 206 -16.91 -22.66 -22.56
C VAL A 206 -16.69 -21.18 -22.95
N HIS A 207 -15.54 -20.88 -23.56
CA HIS A 207 -15.30 -19.58 -24.18
C HIS A 207 -16.20 -19.43 -25.41
N PRO A 208 -17.01 -18.36 -25.52
CA PRO A 208 -17.89 -18.15 -26.67
C PRO A 208 -17.16 -17.93 -28.01
N ASP A 209 -15.85 -17.65 -27.99
CA ASP A 209 -15.05 -17.32 -29.18
C ASP A 209 -14.32 -18.56 -29.80
N HIS A 210 -14.46 -19.78 -29.24
CA HIS A 210 -13.69 -20.94 -29.75
C HIS A 210 -14.48 -21.89 -30.65
N ASP A 211 -15.80 -21.74 -30.77
CA ASP A 211 -16.65 -22.56 -31.59
C ASP A 211 -17.39 -21.80 -32.71
N ALA A 212 -16.67 -20.99 -33.49
CA ALA A 212 -17.16 -20.63 -34.81
C ALA A 212 -16.71 -21.71 -35.81
N PRO A 213 -17.60 -22.54 -36.34
CA PRO A 213 -17.23 -23.51 -37.41
C PRO A 213 -16.78 -22.70 -38.62
N ALA A 214 -15.57 -22.96 -39.11
CA ALA A 214 -15.09 -22.45 -40.39
C ALA A 214 -16.10 -22.88 -41.47
N ILE A 215 -16.91 -21.92 -41.91
CA ILE A 215 -17.76 -22.10 -43.08
C ILE A 215 -16.79 -22.10 -44.28
N MET A 216 -16.42 -23.29 -44.75
CA MET A 216 -15.89 -23.44 -46.09
C MET A 216 -17.04 -23.20 -47.06
N GLY A 217 -16.87 -22.19 -47.90
CA GLY A 217 -17.64 -21.92 -49.11
C GLY A 217 -16.71 -21.43 -50.18
#